data_5cf6616b3a4127536e0bec52258dc076
#
_entry.id   5cf6616b3a4127536e0bec52258dc076
#
_cell.length_a   1.000
_cell.length_b   1.000
_cell.length_c   1.000
_cell.angle_alpha   90.00
_cell.angle_beta   90.00
_cell.angle_gamma   90.00
#
_symmetry.space_group_name_H-M   'P 1'
#
loop_
_entity.id
_entity.type
_entity.pdbx_description
1 polymer ?
#
loop_
_entity_poly.entity_id
_entity_poly.type
_entity_poly.pdbx_seq_one_letter_code
_entity_poly.pdbx_strand_id
1 'polypeptide(L)'
;MDKKEKLKNSKLYLAMQDITRYLDRYYLDGVAGLVPGGVGDAVSGVFCLVHIYISLFKLHSIPLTLAILCNTLRDIFLGMLPFFVGDVIDFFHKANSKNMALIEGFVNQDQKIIQEVNRKALYSLLVIVALTIGIILMVSVLVWIAKTIGTYLFS
;
A
#
# COMPACT_ATOMS: atom_id res chain seq x y z
N MET A 1 27.52 -12.09 -9.55
CA MET A 1 26.58 -10.98 -9.25
C MET A 1 25.43 -11.55 -8.45
N ASP A 2 25.27 -11.08 -7.22
CA ASP A 2 24.22 -11.56 -6.30
C ASP A 2 22.83 -11.26 -6.88
N LYS A 3 21.82 -12.11 -6.56
CA LYS A 3 20.43 -11.94 -7.02
C LYS A 3 19.86 -10.56 -6.61
N LYS A 4 20.26 -10.05 -5.45
CA LYS A 4 19.86 -8.73 -4.95
C LYS A 4 20.48 -7.59 -5.75
N GLU A 5 21.72 -7.75 -6.17
CA GLU A 5 22.43 -6.79 -7.03
C GLU A 5 21.82 -6.73 -8.43
N LYS A 6 21.43 -7.90 -9.00
CA LYS A 6 20.66 -7.95 -10.23
C LYS A 6 19.31 -7.26 -10.13
N LEU A 7 18.63 -7.44 -8.99
CA LEU A 7 17.35 -6.77 -8.73
C LEU A 7 17.55 -5.26 -8.65
N LYS A 8 18.55 -4.77 -7.91
CA LYS A 8 18.87 -3.35 -7.76
C LYS A 8 19.09 -2.64 -9.09
N ASN A 9 19.70 -3.33 -10.05
CA ASN A 9 19.99 -2.83 -11.40
C ASN A 9 18.88 -3.15 -12.41
N SER A 10 17.76 -3.73 -11.97
CA SER A 10 16.66 -4.06 -12.88
C SER A 10 15.84 -2.80 -13.22
N LYS A 11 15.37 -2.73 -14.49
CA LYS A 11 14.51 -1.64 -14.96
C LYS A 11 13.27 -1.46 -14.09
N LEU A 12 12.69 -2.57 -13.61
CA LEU A 12 11.52 -2.56 -12.74
C LEU A 12 11.80 -1.86 -11.41
N TYR A 13 12.91 -2.20 -10.75
CA TYR A 13 13.29 -1.63 -9.46
C TYR A 13 13.63 -0.13 -9.59
N LEU A 14 14.39 0.24 -10.61
CA LEU A 14 14.74 1.64 -10.87
C LEU A 14 13.50 2.47 -11.20
N ALA A 15 12.62 1.97 -12.06
CA ALA A 15 11.37 2.63 -12.37
C ALA A 15 10.50 2.84 -11.12
N MET A 16 10.43 1.85 -10.21
CA MET A 16 9.72 2.01 -8.94
C MET A 16 10.31 3.10 -8.06
N GLN A 17 11.64 3.14 -7.92
CA GLN A 17 12.31 4.21 -7.16
C GLN A 17 12.00 5.59 -7.75
N ASP A 18 12.14 5.73 -9.06
CA ASP A 18 11.90 7.01 -9.74
C ASP A 18 10.46 7.45 -9.59
N ILE A 19 9.49 6.55 -9.78
CA ILE A 19 8.07 6.88 -9.65
C ILE A 19 7.74 7.19 -8.18
N THR A 20 8.25 6.43 -7.21
CA THR A 20 8.02 6.74 -5.78
C THR A 20 8.56 8.13 -5.44
N ARG A 21 9.79 8.47 -5.87
CA ARG A 21 10.37 9.81 -5.67
C ARG A 21 9.58 10.89 -6.37
N TYR A 22 9.06 10.60 -7.56
CA TYR A 22 8.25 11.56 -8.32
C TYR A 22 6.92 11.83 -7.63
N LEU A 23 6.25 10.77 -7.16
CA LEU A 23 5.03 10.89 -6.38
C LEU A 23 5.28 11.63 -5.06
N ASP A 24 6.37 11.33 -4.34
CA ASP A 24 6.75 12.03 -3.11
C ASP A 24 6.90 13.53 -3.34
N ARG A 25 7.59 13.92 -4.40
CA ARG A 25 7.80 15.34 -4.74
C ARG A 25 6.49 16.01 -5.15
N TYR A 26 5.67 15.35 -5.94
CA TYR A 26 4.42 15.92 -6.45
C TYR A 26 3.39 16.15 -5.33
N TYR A 27 3.33 15.24 -4.34
CA TYR A 27 2.43 15.37 -3.20
C TYR A 27 2.92 16.39 -2.16
N LEU A 28 4.23 16.54 -1.99
CA LEU A 28 4.80 17.56 -1.10
C LEU A 28 4.59 18.99 -1.61
N ASP A 29 4.49 19.19 -2.93
CA ASP A 29 4.31 20.52 -3.54
C ASP A 29 2.84 20.96 -3.62
N GLY A 30 1.89 20.25 -2.98
CA GLY A 30 0.47 20.64 -2.89
C GLY A 30 -0.32 20.58 -4.20
N VAL A 31 0.26 20.02 -5.26
CA VAL A 31 -0.37 19.91 -6.59
C VAL A 31 -1.35 18.71 -6.65
N ALA A 32 -1.36 17.88 -5.61
CA ALA A 32 -2.19 16.67 -5.52
C ALA A 32 -3.70 16.91 -5.62
N GLY A 33 -4.17 18.10 -5.28
CA GLY A 33 -5.57 18.48 -5.42
C GLY A 33 -6.04 18.70 -6.88
N LEU A 34 -5.11 18.74 -7.84
CA LEU A 34 -5.41 18.98 -9.26
C LEU A 34 -5.41 17.70 -10.11
N VAL A 35 -4.96 16.56 -9.57
CA VAL A 35 -5.03 15.28 -10.29
C VAL A 35 -6.44 14.70 -10.10
N PRO A 36 -7.22 14.50 -11.18
CA PRO A 36 -8.55 13.90 -11.05
C PRO A 36 -8.48 12.59 -10.27
N GLY A 37 -9.26 12.47 -9.20
CA GLY A 37 -9.17 11.46 -8.13
C GLY A 37 -9.21 9.98 -8.50
N GLY A 38 -9.19 9.61 -9.76
CA GLY A 38 -9.15 8.20 -10.17
C GLY A 38 -7.76 7.72 -10.64
N VAL A 39 -6.91 8.62 -11.10
CA VAL A 39 -5.60 8.24 -11.67
C VAL A 39 -4.61 7.92 -10.55
N GLY A 40 -4.61 8.69 -9.46
CA GLY A 40 -3.74 8.45 -8.31
C GLY A 40 -4.01 7.09 -7.63
N ASP A 41 -5.28 6.73 -7.48
CA ASP A 41 -5.71 5.47 -6.88
C ASP A 41 -5.33 4.26 -7.75
N ALA A 42 -5.51 4.35 -9.07
CA ALA A 42 -5.12 3.30 -10.00
C ALA A 42 -3.60 3.08 -10.00
N VAL A 43 -2.81 4.15 -10.00
CA VAL A 43 -1.35 4.09 -9.92
C VAL A 43 -0.92 3.46 -8.59
N SER A 44 -1.48 3.89 -7.47
CA SER A 44 -1.17 3.32 -6.14
C SER A 44 -1.51 1.83 -6.04
N GLY A 45 -2.61 1.39 -6.64
CA GLY A 45 -2.99 -0.02 -6.70
C GLY A 45 -1.99 -0.87 -7.50
N VAL A 46 -1.56 -0.40 -8.66
CA VAL A 46 -0.52 -1.07 -9.46
C VAL A 46 0.80 -1.16 -8.69
N PHE A 47 1.18 -0.09 -7.97
CA PHE A 47 2.39 -0.08 -7.15
C PHE A 47 2.35 -1.11 -6.03
N CYS A 48 1.23 -1.25 -5.36
CA CYS A 48 1.04 -2.28 -4.34
C CYS A 48 1.31 -3.68 -4.90
N LEU A 49 0.75 -4.02 -6.06
CA LEU A 49 0.97 -5.31 -6.71
C LEU A 49 2.45 -5.53 -7.08
N VAL A 50 3.13 -4.50 -7.55
CA VAL A 50 4.57 -4.58 -7.88
C VAL A 50 5.40 -4.76 -6.61
N HIS A 51 5.08 -4.08 -5.50
CA HIS A 51 5.76 -4.27 -4.22
C HIS A 51 5.60 -5.71 -3.70
N ILE A 52 4.37 -6.27 -3.76
CA ILE A 52 4.10 -7.66 -3.40
C ILE A 52 4.89 -8.62 -4.30
N TYR A 53 4.88 -8.38 -5.61
CA TYR A 53 5.64 -9.20 -6.56
C TYR A 53 7.14 -9.22 -6.24
N ILE A 54 7.75 -8.08 -5.99
CA ILE A 54 9.17 -8.01 -5.66
C ILE A 54 9.48 -8.69 -4.32
N SER A 55 8.70 -8.43 -3.28
CA SER A 55 8.94 -9.01 -1.95
C SER A 55 8.79 -10.53 -1.96
N LEU A 56 7.78 -11.06 -2.65
CA LEU A 56 7.48 -12.48 -2.67
C LEU A 56 8.36 -13.27 -3.65
N PHE A 57 8.46 -12.79 -4.90
CA PHE A 57 9.08 -13.56 -5.98
C PHE A 57 10.54 -13.18 -6.27
N LYS A 58 10.98 -11.99 -5.95
CA LYS A 58 12.38 -11.57 -6.17
C LYS A 58 13.22 -11.64 -4.89
N LEU A 59 12.68 -11.20 -3.76
CA LEU A 59 13.35 -11.24 -2.46
C LEU A 59 13.03 -12.50 -1.65
N HIS A 60 12.01 -13.26 -2.05
CA HIS A 60 11.57 -14.50 -1.37
C HIS A 60 11.37 -14.32 0.14
N SER A 61 10.80 -13.19 0.55
CA SER A 61 10.60 -12.85 1.96
C SER A 61 9.12 -12.73 2.30
N ILE A 62 8.56 -13.80 2.91
CA ILE A 62 7.20 -13.78 3.42
C ILE A 62 7.00 -12.68 4.48
N PRO A 63 7.91 -12.50 5.47
CA PRO A 63 7.78 -11.41 6.44
C PRO A 63 7.68 -10.02 5.79
N LEU A 64 8.49 -9.75 4.77
CA LEU A 64 8.44 -8.49 4.03
C LEU A 64 7.11 -8.34 3.29
N THR A 65 6.64 -9.40 2.65
CA THR A 65 5.35 -9.40 1.94
C THR A 65 4.19 -9.11 2.90
N LEU A 66 4.19 -9.72 4.10
CA LEU A 66 3.19 -9.44 5.14
C LEU A 66 3.24 -7.98 5.62
N ALA A 67 4.44 -7.42 5.80
CA ALA A 67 4.58 -6.03 6.20
C ALA A 67 4.04 -5.06 5.12
N ILE A 68 4.34 -5.31 3.86
CA ILE A 68 3.83 -4.54 2.71
C ILE A 68 2.30 -4.63 2.63
N LEU A 69 1.77 -5.84 2.73
CA LEU A 69 0.33 -6.07 2.69
C LEU A 69 -0.40 -5.39 3.86
N CYS A 70 0.17 -5.48 5.07
CA CYS A 70 -0.35 -4.81 6.25
C CYS A 70 -0.41 -3.28 6.08
N ASN A 71 0.65 -2.66 5.57
CA ASN A 71 0.68 -1.23 5.28
C ASN A 71 -0.41 -0.85 4.28
N THR A 72 -0.53 -1.60 3.18
CA THR A 72 -1.51 -1.33 2.12
C THR A 72 -2.95 -1.50 2.61
N LEU A 73 -3.27 -2.59 3.32
CA LEU A 73 -4.61 -2.82 3.87
C LEU A 73 -5.00 -1.77 4.90
N ARG A 74 -4.04 -1.34 5.72
CA ARG A 74 -4.27 -0.25 6.67
C ARG A 74 -4.67 1.04 5.96
N ASP A 75 -4.00 1.37 4.88
CA ASP A 75 -4.29 2.59 4.12
C ASP A 75 -5.65 2.49 3.41
N ILE A 76 -5.97 1.33 2.82
CA ILE A 76 -7.29 1.07 2.25
C ILE A 76 -8.37 1.24 3.33
N PHE A 77 -8.19 0.61 4.49
CA PHE A 77 -9.16 0.70 5.59
C PHE A 77 -9.38 2.14 6.06
N LEU A 78 -8.30 2.89 6.27
CA LEU A 78 -8.38 4.29 6.67
C LEU A 78 -9.01 5.18 5.59
N GLY A 79 -8.69 4.91 4.31
CA GLY A 79 -9.27 5.61 3.16
C GLY A 79 -10.77 5.39 2.97
N MET A 80 -11.32 4.30 3.48
CA MET A 80 -12.75 4.01 3.43
C MET A 80 -13.55 4.74 4.52
N LEU A 81 -12.91 5.32 5.54
CA LEU A 81 -13.61 6.03 6.62
C LEU A 81 -14.13 7.39 6.11
N PRO A 82 -15.46 7.67 6.20
CA PRO A 82 -16.09 8.84 5.56
C PRO A 82 -15.63 10.19 6.13
N PHE A 83 -14.99 10.21 7.28
CA PHE A 83 -14.49 11.43 7.93
C PHE A 83 -13.06 11.83 7.51
N PHE A 84 -12.38 11.00 6.72
CA PHE A 84 -10.99 11.21 6.29
C PHE A 84 -10.86 11.54 4.79
N VAL A 85 -11.94 11.98 4.14
CA VAL A 85 -11.98 12.22 2.68
C VAL A 85 -10.92 13.21 2.18
N GLY A 86 -10.47 14.15 3.02
CA GLY A 86 -9.38 15.07 2.69
C GLY A 86 -7.97 14.47 2.79
N ASP A 87 -7.80 13.45 3.64
CA ASP A 87 -6.49 12.86 3.96
C ASP A 87 -6.23 11.53 3.21
N VAL A 88 -7.21 11.01 2.46
CA VAL A 88 -7.11 9.70 1.78
C VAL A 88 -5.90 9.63 0.85
N ILE A 89 -5.65 10.69 0.10
CA ILE A 89 -4.51 10.77 -0.83
C ILE A 89 -3.19 10.69 -0.08
N ASP A 90 -3.07 11.36 1.06
CA ASP A 90 -1.89 11.34 1.93
C ASP A 90 -1.60 9.95 2.51
N PHE A 91 -2.64 9.15 2.80
CA PHE A 91 -2.47 7.80 3.34
C PHE A 91 -1.90 6.82 2.30
N PHE A 92 -2.47 6.77 1.10
CA PHE A 92 -1.96 5.89 0.02
C PHE A 92 -0.52 6.21 -0.37
N HIS A 93 -0.18 7.49 -0.37
CA HIS A 93 1.18 7.93 -0.61
C HIS A 93 2.15 7.43 0.47
N LYS A 94 1.78 7.55 1.74
CA LYS A 94 2.60 7.09 2.87
C LYS A 94 2.86 5.59 2.85
N ALA A 95 1.90 4.75 2.39
CA ALA A 95 2.14 3.32 2.25
C ALA A 95 3.14 3.00 1.16
N ASN A 96 3.04 3.62 -0.01
CA ASN A 96 3.95 3.38 -1.11
C ASN A 96 5.40 3.73 -0.74
N SER A 97 5.63 4.89 -0.13
CA SER A 97 6.94 5.31 0.35
C SER A 97 7.49 4.37 1.42
N LYS A 98 6.65 3.96 2.39
CA LYS A 98 7.04 3.00 3.42
C LYS A 98 7.37 1.63 2.83
N ASN A 99 6.56 1.14 1.90
CA ASN A 99 6.77 -0.15 1.25
C ASN A 99 8.07 -0.13 0.42
N MET A 100 8.34 0.96 -0.29
CA MET A 100 9.59 1.12 -1.03
C MET A 100 10.79 1.15 -0.09
N ALA A 101 10.73 1.88 1.03
CA ALA A 101 11.80 1.92 2.02
C ALA A 101 12.09 0.52 2.63
N LEU A 102 11.05 -0.30 2.87
CA LEU A 102 11.24 -1.69 3.33
C LEU A 102 11.94 -2.54 2.26
N ILE A 103 11.55 -2.43 0.99
CA ILE A 103 12.18 -3.15 -0.12
C ILE A 103 13.64 -2.71 -0.27
N GLU A 104 13.92 -1.42 -0.23
CA GLU A 104 15.29 -0.89 -0.27
C GLU A 104 16.16 -1.43 0.87
N GLY A 105 15.62 -1.47 2.09
CA GLY A 105 16.31 -2.05 3.24
C GLY A 105 16.66 -3.52 3.03
N PHE A 106 15.75 -4.32 2.46
CA PHE A 106 16.00 -5.72 2.15
C PHE A 106 17.03 -5.91 1.00
N VAL A 107 16.95 -5.08 -0.04
CA VAL A 107 17.90 -5.09 -1.16
C VAL A 107 19.31 -4.70 -0.68
N ASN A 108 19.40 -3.66 0.15
CA ASN A 108 20.66 -3.17 0.72
C ASN A 108 21.16 -4.01 1.93
N GLN A 109 20.43 -5.07 2.30
CA GLN A 109 20.78 -5.96 3.42
C GLN A 109 20.86 -5.23 4.78
N ASP A 110 20.02 -4.22 4.98
CA ASP A 110 19.92 -3.53 6.28
C ASP A 110 19.36 -4.47 7.34
N GLN A 111 20.27 -4.91 8.23
CA GLN A 111 19.96 -5.89 9.27
C GLN A 111 18.90 -5.38 10.26
N LYS A 112 18.84 -4.06 10.52
CA LYS A 112 17.85 -3.48 11.42
C LYS A 112 16.44 -3.63 10.84
N ILE A 113 16.27 -3.27 9.57
CA ILE A 113 15.00 -3.40 8.86
C ILE A 113 14.59 -4.87 8.75
N ILE A 114 15.51 -5.75 8.36
CA ILE A 114 15.24 -7.19 8.21
C ILE A 114 14.79 -7.80 9.53
N GLN A 115 15.51 -7.52 10.63
CA GLN A 115 15.17 -8.04 11.95
C GLN A 115 13.83 -7.49 12.46
N GLU A 116 13.57 -6.21 12.27
CA GLU A 116 12.30 -5.59 12.66
C GLU A 116 11.11 -6.21 11.93
N VAL A 117 11.21 -6.38 10.61
CA VAL A 117 10.18 -6.99 9.78
C VAL A 117 9.95 -8.44 10.19
N ASN A 118 11.01 -9.23 10.37
CA ASN A 118 10.91 -10.62 10.79
C ASN A 118 10.26 -10.77 12.17
N ARG A 119 10.62 -9.91 13.13
CA ARG A 119 10.04 -9.90 14.49
C ARG A 119 8.54 -9.57 14.47
N LYS A 120 8.12 -8.68 13.58
CA LYS A 120 6.73 -8.23 13.49
C LYS A 120 5.87 -9.08 12.55
N ALA A 121 6.41 -10.11 11.90
CA ALA A 121 5.70 -10.86 10.87
C ALA A 121 4.39 -11.48 11.38
N LEU A 122 4.41 -12.13 12.55
CA LEU A 122 3.21 -12.73 13.14
C LEU A 122 2.17 -11.66 13.51
N TYR A 123 2.61 -10.54 14.07
CA TYR A 123 1.73 -9.41 14.36
C TYR A 123 1.11 -8.84 13.08
N SER A 124 1.90 -8.69 12.01
CA SER A 124 1.39 -8.24 10.71
C SER A 124 0.31 -9.17 10.17
N LEU A 125 0.47 -10.48 10.33
CA LEU A 125 -0.55 -11.46 9.92
C LEU A 125 -1.86 -11.27 10.69
N LEU A 126 -1.81 -11.09 12.01
CA LEU A 126 -3.00 -10.84 12.82
C LEU A 126 -3.70 -9.53 12.44
N VAL A 127 -2.92 -8.48 12.20
CA VAL A 127 -3.45 -7.18 11.76
C VAL A 127 -4.10 -7.29 10.37
N ILE A 128 -3.50 -8.03 9.43
CA ILE A 128 -4.07 -8.27 8.10
C ILE A 128 -5.46 -8.93 8.22
N VAL A 129 -5.58 -9.96 9.04
CA VAL A 129 -6.87 -10.64 9.26
C VAL A 129 -7.90 -9.67 9.82
N ALA A 130 -7.54 -8.91 10.86
CA ALA A 130 -8.43 -7.93 11.46
C ALA A 130 -8.87 -6.83 10.47
N LEU A 131 -7.93 -6.28 9.68
CA LEU A 131 -8.22 -5.26 8.66
C LEU A 131 -9.11 -5.80 7.55
N THR A 132 -8.86 -7.04 7.09
CA THR A 132 -9.67 -7.69 6.06
C THR A 132 -11.13 -7.85 6.53
N ILE A 133 -11.33 -8.32 7.76
CA ILE A 133 -12.67 -8.40 8.37
C ILE A 133 -13.30 -7.01 8.45
N GLY A 134 -12.57 -6.00 8.92
CA GLY A 134 -13.04 -4.63 9.01
C GLY A 134 -13.47 -4.05 7.65
N ILE A 135 -12.70 -4.28 6.59
CA ILE A 135 -13.05 -3.86 5.23
C ILE A 135 -14.32 -4.53 4.74
N ILE A 136 -14.46 -5.86 4.95
CA ILE A 136 -15.66 -6.62 4.55
C ILE A 136 -16.90 -6.08 5.27
N LEU A 137 -16.81 -5.83 6.58
CA LEU A 137 -17.91 -5.27 7.35
C LEU A 137 -18.30 -3.87 6.86
N MET A 138 -17.31 -3.01 6.59
CA MET A 138 -17.56 -1.67 6.07
C MET A 138 -18.24 -1.68 4.70
N VAL A 139 -17.75 -2.50 3.76
CA VAL A 139 -18.38 -2.66 2.44
C VAL A 139 -19.81 -3.17 2.60
N SER A 140 -20.06 -4.14 3.49
CA SER A 140 -21.39 -4.68 3.76
C SER A 140 -22.35 -3.61 4.27
N VAL A 141 -21.90 -2.75 5.18
CA VAL A 141 -22.70 -1.63 5.69
C VAL A 141 -23.00 -0.61 4.58
N LEU A 142 -22.01 -0.24 3.76
CA LEU A 142 -22.21 0.68 2.65
C LEU A 142 -23.22 0.14 1.63
N VAL A 143 -23.13 -1.14 1.27
CA VAL A 143 -24.09 -1.81 0.38
C VAL A 143 -25.49 -1.85 0.99
N TRP A 144 -25.59 -2.13 2.30
CA TRP A 144 -26.89 -2.11 2.99
C TRP A 144 -27.52 -0.72 2.99
N ILE A 145 -26.76 0.34 3.29
CA ILE A 145 -27.22 1.73 3.23
C ILE A 145 -27.69 2.08 1.82
N ALA A 146 -26.88 1.77 0.80
CA ALA A 146 -27.23 2.06 -0.59
C ALA A 146 -28.53 1.38 -1.03
N LYS A 147 -28.74 0.10 -0.66
CA LYS A 147 -29.97 -0.64 -0.91
C LYS A 147 -31.16 -0.01 -0.21
N THR A 148 -31.01 0.36 1.06
CA THR A 148 -32.09 0.98 1.86
C THR A 148 -32.51 2.31 1.25
N ILE A 149 -31.57 3.19 0.90
CA ILE A 149 -31.86 4.47 0.24
C ILE A 149 -32.55 4.24 -1.11
N GLY A 150 -32.04 3.29 -1.92
CA GLY A 150 -32.65 2.95 -3.21
C GLY A 150 -34.09 2.50 -3.06
N THR A 151 -34.41 1.68 -2.06
CA THR A 151 -35.78 1.24 -1.79
C THR A 151 -36.71 2.42 -1.42
N TYR A 152 -36.22 3.36 -0.62
CA TYR A 152 -37.02 4.54 -0.27
C TYR A 152 -37.23 5.55 -1.38
N LEU A 153 -36.28 5.66 -2.33
CA LEU A 153 -36.36 6.63 -3.45
C LEU A 153 -37.16 6.12 -4.65
N PHE A 154 -37.25 4.79 -4.82
CA PHE A 154 -37.89 4.17 -5.98
C PHE A 154 -39.13 3.31 -5.62
N SER A 155 -39.60 3.37 -4.37
CA SER A 155 -40.88 2.84 -3.92
C SER A 155 -41.92 3.97 -3.87
#